data_dd135e3e4c973715165db02ac9e87565
#
_entry.id   dd135e3e4c973715165db02ac9e87565
#
_cell.length_a   1.000
_cell.length_b   1.000
_cell.length_c   1.000
_cell.angle_alpha   90.00
_cell.angle_beta   90.00
_cell.angle_gamma   90.00
#
_symmetry.space_group_name_H-M   'P 1'
#
loop_
_entity.id
_entity.type
_entity.pdbx_description
1 polymer ?
#
loop_
_entity_poly.entity_id
_entity_poly.type
_entity_poly.pdbx_seq_one_letter_code
_entity_poly.pdbx_strand_id
1 'polypeptide(L)'
;GLPITTRGAGTTCAGNAVGTGLIIDTSAYLNRILSLDPQARTAVVEPGVVQDWLQQTGARHQLRFGPDPSTSTRCTIGGMIGNNACGPRALGYGRSGDNIVDLDLLTADGHVTTLRRGDLTVPFAQRLVDLADANLATIRTEFAAFSRQVSGYSMEWLLPEHGRNFPAFVAGTE
;
A
#
# COMPACT_ATOMS: atom_id res chain seq x y z
N GLY A 1 -21.30 6.72 -14.73
CA GLY A 1 -21.26 6.12 -13.39
C GLY A 1 -21.06 7.20 -12.33
N LEU A 2 -21.32 6.88 -11.07
CA LEU A 2 -21.05 7.77 -9.95
C LEU A 2 -19.55 7.68 -9.60
N PRO A 3 -18.82 8.81 -9.49
CA PRO A 3 -17.44 8.79 -9.01
C PRO A 3 -17.37 8.24 -7.58
N ILE A 4 -16.32 7.46 -7.30
CA ILE A 4 -16.07 6.91 -5.96
C ILE A 4 -14.73 7.43 -5.48
N THR A 5 -14.70 7.92 -4.24
CA THR A 5 -13.48 8.33 -3.55
C THR A 5 -13.35 7.50 -2.28
N THR A 6 -12.28 6.75 -2.13
CA THR A 6 -11.96 6.06 -0.88
C THR A 6 -11.25 7.02 0.08
N ARG A 7 -11.55 6.90 1.38
CA ARG A 7 -10.94 7.75 2.40
C ARG A 7 -10.64 6.96 3.67
N GLY A 8 -9.43 7.15 4.19
CA GLY A 8 -9.09 6.80 5.57
C GLY A 8 -9.34 8.01 6.49
N ALA A 9 -8.30 8.50 7.15
CA ALA A 9 -8.41 9.65 8.05
C ALA A 9 -8.36 11.04 7.36
N GLY A 10 -8.27 11.09 6.04
CA GLY A 10 -8.20 12.35 5.30
C GLY A 10 -6.93 13.17 5.56
N THR A 11 -5.82 12.50 5.89
CA THR A 11 -4.55 13.16 6.24
C THR A 11 -3.67 13.50 5.03
N THR A 12 -4.09 13.15 3.82
CA THR A 12 -3.38 13.53 2.59
C THR A 12 -3.37 15.05 2.40
N CYS A 13 -2.23 15.60 1.98
CA CYS A 13 -2.11 17.03 1.68
C CYS A 13 -2.50 17.36 0.23
N ALA A 14 -2.62 16.37 -0.64
CA ALA A 14 -2.92 16.54 -2.06
C ALA A 14 -4.42 16.63 -2.37
N GLY A 15 -5.31 16.48 -1.38
CA GLY A 15 -6.75 16.57 -1.57
C GLY A 15 -7.42 15.27 -2.07
N ASN A 16 -6.71 14.18 -2.19
CA ASN A 16 -7.21 12.91 -2.74
C ASN A 16 -8.34 12.29 -1.92
N ALA A 17 -8.49 12.69 -0.65
CA ALA A 17 -9.58 12.24 0.23
C ALA A 17 -10.91 12.99 0.00
N VAL A 18 -10.99 13.89 -0.98
CA VAL A 18 -12.17 14.72 -1.28
C VAL A 18 -12.65 14.42 -2.70
N GLY A 19 -13.96 14.22 -2.86
CA GLY A 19 -14.57 13.94 -4.16
C GLY A 19 -16.02 14.42 -4.21
N THR A 20 -16.56 14.56 -5.42
CA THR A 20 -17.93 15.02 -5.68
C THR A 20 -18.98 13.90 -5.71
N GLY A 21 -18.54 12.64 -5.65
CA GLY A 21 -19.38 11.47 -5.73
C GLY A 21 -19.58 10.77 -4.39
N LEU A 22 -19.58 9.43 -4.40
CA LEU A 22 -19.66 8.63 -3.20
C LEU A 22 -18.30 8.58 -2.50
N ILE A 23 -18.26 8.97 -1.24
CA ILE A 23 -17.08 8.84 -0.39
C ILE A 23 -17.24 7.57 0.45
N ILE A 24 -16.32 6.62 0.31
CA ILE A 24 -16.25 5.41 1.13
C ILE A 24 -15.22 5.64 2.23
N ASP A 25 -15.70 5.90 3.44
CA ASP A 25 -14.85 6.08 4.61
C ASP A 25 -14.58 4.73 5.28
N THR A 26 -13.34 4.26 5.21
CA THR A 26 -12.93 2.98 5.78
C THR A 26 -12.67 3.04 7.27
N SER A 27 -12.47 4.24 7.83
CA SER A 27 -12.07 4.41 9.24
C SER A 27 -13.18 4.04 10.24
N ALA A 28 -14.44 4.12 9.82
CA ALA A 28 -15.58 3.91 10.71
C ALA A 28 -15.83 2.42 11.02
N TYR A 29 -15.72 1.53 10.03
CA TYR A 29 -16.17 0.14 10.16
C TYR A 29 -15.16 -0.91 9.70
N LEU A 30 -14.15 -0.52 8.91
CA LEU A 30 -13.08 -1.41 8.43
C LEU A 30 -11.77 -1.11 9.17
N ASN A 31 -11.77 -1.24 10.49
CA ASN A 31 -10.68 -0.76 11.35
C ASN A 31 -10.20 -1.81 12.36
N ARG A 32 -10.38 -3.10 12.06
CA ARG A 32 -9.95 -4.18 12.93
C ARG A 32 -8.55 -4.69 12.58
N ILE A 33 -7.75 -5.00 13.60
CA ILE A 33 -6.57 -5.85 13.48
C ILE A 33 -7.07 -7.28 13.53
N LEU A 34 -7.05 -7.99 12.40
CA LEU A 34 -7.64 -9.32 12.26
C LEU A 34 -6.74 -10.39 12.87
N SER A 35 -5.43 -10.26 12.67
CA SER A 35 -4.44 -11.14 13.30
C SER A 35 -3.08 -10.44 13.42
N LEU A 36 -2.25 -10.93 14.35
CA LEU A 36 -0.84 -10.58 14.47
C LEU A 36 -0.08 -11.87 14.76
N ASP A 37 0.93 -12.16 13.94
CA ASP A 37 1.86 -13.27 14.12
C ASP A 37 3.23 -12.70 14.52
N PRO A 38 3.62 -12.84 15.81
CA PRO A 38 4.89 -12.32 16.27
C PRO A 38 6.10 -13.08 15.72
N GLN A 39 5.94 -14.36 15.36
CA GLN A 39 7.04 -15.18 14.82
C GLN A 39 7.30 -14.81 13.36
N ALA A 40 6.26 -14.72 12.54
CA ALA A 40 6.33 -14.28 11.16
C ALA A 40 6.56 -12.76 11.05
N ARG A 41 6.38 -11.99 12.14
CA ARG A 41 6.41 -10.51 12.18
C ARG A 41 5.43 -9.88 11.20
N THR A 42 4.24 -10.44 11.10
CA THR A 42 3.19 -9.97 10.20
C THR A 42 1.91 -9.66 10.97
N ALA A 43 1.10 -8.77 10.40
CA ALA A 43 -0.24 -8.52 10.86
C ALA A 43 -1.19 -8.44 9.66
N VAL A 44 -2.40 -8.97 9.82
CA VAL A 44 -3.50 -8.78 8.87
C VAL A 44 -4.43 -7.72 9.45
N VAL A 45 -4.61 -6.64 8.71
CA VAL A 45 -5.37 -5.49 9.19
C VAL A 45 -6.34 -4.99 8.13
N GLU A 46 -7.48 -4.47 8.57
CA GLU A 46 -8.40 -3.75 7.70
C GLU A 46 -7.85 -2.35 7.37
N PRO A 47 -8.24 -1.75 6.22
CA PRO A 47 -7.64 -0.51 5.73
C PRO A 47 -7.81 0.71 6.64
N GLY A 48 -8.84 0.73 7.46
CA GLY A 48 -9.13 1.83 8.40
C GLY A 48 -8.42 1.72 9.75
N VAL A 49 -7.57 0.71 9.97
CA VAL A 49 -6.78 0.61 11.19
C VAL A 49 -5.84 1.81 11.31
N VAL A 50 -5.92 2.54 12.42
CA VAL A 50 -5.01 3.65 12.71
C VAL A 50 -3.61 3.09 12.99
N GLN A 51 -2.61 3.71 12.38
CA GLN A 51 -1.22 3.25 12.48
C GLN A 51 -0.76 3.09 13.95
N ASP A 52 -1.12 4.02 14.81
CA ASP A 52 -0.74 3.99 16.22
C ASP A 52 -1.38 2.81 16.98
N TRP A 53 -2.56 2.36 16.60
CA TRP A 53 -3.18 1.16 17.19
C TRP A 53 -2.40 -0.11 16.82
N LEU A 54 -1.95 -0.20 15.57
CA LEU A 54 -1.07 -1.30 15.15
C LEU A 54 0.26 -1.25 15.92
N GLN A 55 0.84 -0.06 16.13
CA GLN A 55 2.05 0.11 16.93
C GLN A 55 1.86 -0.37 18.36
N GLN A 56 0.77 0.02 19.02
CA GLN A 56 0.48 -0.39 20.40
C GLN A 56 0.28 -1.91 20.51
N THR A 57 -0.37 -2.52 19.51
CA THR A 57 -0.55 -3.97 19.48
C THR A 57 0.77 -4.69 19.26
N GLY A 58 1.59 -4.24 18.32
CA GLY A 58 2.91 -4.81 18.03
C GLY A 58 3.90 -4.66 19.18
N ALA A 59 3.84 -3.54 19.91
CA ALA A 59 4.74 -3.26 21.02
C ALA A 59 4.71 -4.31 22.13
N ARG A 60 3.56 -4.95 22.36
CA ARG A 60 3.39 -6.07 23.32
C ARG A 60 4.28 -7.26 22.97
N HIS A 61 4.70 -7.36 21.71
CA HIS A 61 5.56 -8.41 21.17
C HIS A 61 6.94 -7.89 20.77
N GLN A 62 7.31 -6.66 21.19
CA GLN A 62 8.55 -5.98 20.80
C GLN A 62 8.67 -5.76 19.28
N LEU A 63 7.54 -5.65 18.60
CA LEU A 63 7.43 -5.38 17.18
C LEU A 63 6.92 -3.96 16.92
N ARG A 64 7.25 -3.46 15.75
CA ARG A 64 6.68 -2.21 15.25
C ARG A 64 6.47 -2.28 13.74
N PHE A 65 5.45 -1.57 13.26
CA PHE A 65 5.34 -1.23 11.84
C PHE A 65 6.34 -0.10 11.54
N GLY A 66 7.25 -0.34 10.61
CA GLY A 66 8.41 0.54 10.39
C GLY A 66 8.11 1.98 9.99
N PRO A 67 7.26 2.23 8.96
CA PRO A 67 6.89 3.58 8.56
C PRO A 67 6.22 4.35 9.70
N ASP A 68 6.69 5.60 9.95
CA ASP A 68 6.24 6.41 11.09
C ASP A 68 5.95 7.87 10.67
N PRO A 69 4.92 8.12 9.84
CA PRO A 69 4.56 9.48 9.44
C PRO A 69 4.14 10.32 10.64
N SER A 70 4.25 11.64 10.51
CA SER A 70 3.88 12.60 11.57
C SER A 70 2.39 12.52 11.96
N THR A 71 1.56 11.91 11.12
CA THR A 71 0.13 11.70 11.33
C THR A 71 -0.21 10.35 11.96
N SER A 72 0.75 9.63 12.53
CA SER A 72 0.63 8.25 13.04
C SER A 72 -0.57 8.02 13.94
N THR A 73 -0.95 9.00 14.75
CA THR A 73 -2.11 8.95 15.65
C THR A 73 -3.47 9.01 14.92
N ARG A 74 -3.48 9.26 13.62
CA ARG A 74 -4.70 9.43 12.82
C ARG A 74 -4.68 8.67 11.50
N CYS A 75 -3.54 8.64 10.79
CA CYS A 75 -3.47 8.00 9.47
C CYS A 75 -3.82 6.51 9.58
N THR A 76 -4.53 6.03 8.56
CA THR A 76 -4.94 4.63 8.48
C THR A 76 -3.98 3.83 7.61
N ILE A 77 -3.87 2.53 7.86
CA ILE A 77 -2.95 1.65 7.12
C ILE A 77 -3.27 1.65 5.63
N GLY A 78 -4.56 1.58 5.25
CA GLY A 78 -4.96 1.66 3.83
C GLY A 78 -4.57 3.00 3.20
N GLY A 79 -4.78 4.12 3.88
CA GLY A 79 -4.35 5.44 3.42
C GLY A 79 -2.83 5.57 3.34
N MET A 80 -2.09 4.96 4.26
CA MET A 80 -0.62 4.90 4.19
C MET A 80 -0.12 4.11 2.98
N ILE A 81 -0.81 3.02 2.62
CA ILE A 81 -0.49 2.23 1.42
C ILE A 81 -0.83 3.03 0.16
N GLY A 82 -2.03 3.62 0.08
CA GLY A 82 -2.45 4.45 -1.06
C GLY A 82 -1.49 5.61 -1.32
N ASN A 83 -1.01 6.25 -0.29
CA ASN A 83 -0.03 7.35 -0.36
C ASN A 83 1.44 6.88 -0.46
N ASN A 84 1.71 5.59 -0.29
CA ASN A 84 3.04 5.01 -0.07
C ASN A 84 3.81 5.79 1.01
N ALA A 85 3.14 6.04 2.12
CA ALA A 85 3.63 6.88 3.18
C ALA A 85 4.92 6.34 3.81
N CYS A 86 5.77 7.24 4.23
CA CYS A 86 6.97 6.96 4.99
C CYS A 86 7.08 7.95 6.16
N GLY A 87 8.17 7.94 6.88
CA GLY A 87 8.42 8.86 7.97
C GLY A 87 9.91 9.17 8.08
N PRO A 88 10.33 9.86 9.15
CA PRO A 88 11.73 10.21 9.36
C PRO A 88 12.67 9.00 9.46
N ARG A 89 12.11 7.81 9.74
CA ARG A 89 12.86 6.54 9.79
C ARG A 89 12.87 5.76 8.48
N ALA A 90 12.46 6.38 7.37
CA ALA A 90 12.38 5.73 6.06
C ALA A 90 13.71 5.14 5.58
N LEU A 91 14.85 5.71 5.99
CA LEU A 91 16.16 5.16 5.65
C LEU A 91 16.34 3.73 6.20
N GLY A 92 15.81 3.43 7.39
CA GLY A 92 15.92 2.10 8.01
C GLY A 92 14.75 1.16 7.70
N TYR A 93 13.55 1.70 7.54
CA TYR A 93 12.32 0.90 7.44
C TYR A 93 11.61 1.00 6.09
N GLY A 94 12.09 1.87 5.19
CA GLY A 94 11.45 2.07 3.89
C GLY A 94 10.12 2.81 3.97
N ARG A 95 9.34 2.65 2.93
CA ARG A 95 7.98 3.19 2.73
C ARG A 95 6.93 2.15 3.12
N SER A 96 5.67 2.52 3.11
CA SER A 96 4.58 1.56 3.37
C SER A 96 4.60 0.40 2.38
N GLY A 97 4.80 0.66 1.08
CA GLY A 97 4.87 -0.36 0.04
C GLY A 97 5.99 -1.40 0.25
N ASP A 98 7.11 -0.98 0.86
CA ASP A 98 8.24 -1.87 1.16
C ASP A 98 7.93 -2.86 2.30
N ASN A 99 6.84 -2.62 3.04
CA ASN A 99 6.43 -3.40 4.22
C ASN A 99 5.15 -4.22 4.00
N ILE A 100 4.66 -4.33 2.76
CA ILE A 100 3.46 -5.12 2.43
C ILE A 100 3.90 -6.53 1.99
N VAL A 101 3.30 -7.54 2.62
CA VAL A 101 3.44 -8.95 2.21
C VAL A 101 2.40 -9.27 1.15
N ASP A 102 1.13 -9.13 1.51
CA ASP A 102 -0.04 -9.36 0.64
C ASP A 102 -0.99 -8.16 0.74
N LEU A 103 -1.80 -7.96 -0.28
CA LEU A 103 -2.78 -6.88 -0.32
C LEU A 103 -4.08 -7.37 -0.98
N ASP A 104 -5.19 -7.30 -0.25
CA ASP A 104 -6.51 -7.47 -0.85
C ASP A 104 -6.92 -6.17 -1.56
N LEU A 105 -7.22 -6.29 -2.84
CA LEU A 105 -7.59 -5.20 -3.72
C LEU A 105 -9.03 -5.39 -4.20
N LEU A 106 -9.86 -4.38 -4.01
CA LEU A 106 -11.17 -4.27 -4.67
C LEU A 106 -11.01 -3.46 -5.96
N THR A 107 -11.27 -4.10 -7.09
CA THR A 107 -11.19 -3.46 -8.41
C THR A 107 -12.46 -2.69 -8.75
N ALA A 108 -12.40 -1.80 -9.74
CA ALA A 108 -13.52 -0.94 -10.14
C ALA A 108 -14.73 -1.72 -10.68
N ASP A 109 -14.54 -2.94 -11.14
CA ASP A 109 -15.59 -3.87 -11.57
C ASP A 109 -16.21 -4.69 -10.42
N GLY A 110 -15.77 -4.44 -9.18
CA GLY A 110 -16.31 -5.05 -7.97
C GLY A 110 -15.68 -6.39 -7.58
N HIS A 111 -14.63 -6.83 -8.25
CA HIS A 111 -13.93 -8.05 -7.88
C HIS A 111 -12.90 -7.80 -6.77
N VAL A 112 -12.86 -8.70 -5.79
CA VAL A 112 -11.80 -8.73 -4.77
C VAL A 112 -10.74 -9.73 -5.22
N THR A 113 -9.49 -9.32 -5.19
CA THR A 113 -8.35 -10.17 -5.50
C THR A 113 -7.21 -9.92 -4.52
N THR A 114 -6.48 -10.96 -4.15
CA THR A 114 -5.30 -10.83 -3.29
C THR A 114 -4.05 -10.71 -4.15
N LEU A 115 -3.36 -9.60 -4.02
CA LEU A 115 -2.06 -9.39 -4.67
C LEU A 115 -0.95 -9.99 -3.82
N ARG A 116 -0.08 -10.78 -4.46
CA ARG A 116 1.14 -11.34 -3.88
C ARG A 116 2.31 -11.15 -4.82
N ARG A 117 3.50 -11.20 -4.25
CA ARG A 117 4.71 -11.17 -5.07
C ARG A 117 4.77 -12.41 -5.97
N GLY A 118 4.94 -12.20 -7.26
CA GLY A 118 5.10 -13.26 -8.26
C GLY A 118 3.83 -14.06 -8.58
N ASP A 119 2.68 -13.70 -8.04
CA ASP A 119 1.43 -14.41 -8.29
C ASP A 119 0.81 -13.96 -9.62
N LEU A 120 0.91 -14.81 -10.63
CA LEU A 120 0.35 -14.59 -11.96
C LEU A 120 -1.10 -15.08 -12.10
N THR A 121 -1.72 -15.60 -11.06
CA THR A 121 -3.10 -16.08 -11.12
C THR A 121 -4.13 -14.95 -11.12
N VAL A 122 -3.72 -13.75 -10.75
CA VAL A 122 -4.56 -12.55 -10.79
C VAL A 122 -4.86 -12.20 -12.26
N PRO A 123 -6.14 -11.92 -12.64
CA PRO A 123 -6.55 -11.79 -14.04
C PRO A 123 -5.79 -10.76 -14.88
N PHE A 124 -5.27 -9.70 -14.24
CA PHE A 124 -4.51 -8.66 -14.93
C PHE A 124 -2.98 -8.81 -14.81
N ALA A 125 -2.50 -9.75 -14.00
CA ALA A 125 -1.07 -9.88 -13.66
C ALA A 125 -0.20 -10.10 -14.90
N GLN A 126 -0.58 -11.02 -15.78
CA GLN A 126 0.19 -11.31 -17.00
C GLN A 126 0.31 -10.08 -17.90
N ARG A 127 -0.77 -9.29 -18.06
CA ARG A 127 -0.74 -8.07 -18.87
C ARG A 127 0.21 -7.02 -18.29
N LEU A 128 0.30 -6.91 -16.96
CA LEU A 128 1.24 -6.01 -16.31
C LEU A 128 2.69 -6.48 -16.48
N VAL A 129 2.92 -7.79 -16.40
CA VAL A 129 4.24 -8.38 -16.65
C VAL A 129 4.67 -8.15 -18.09
N ASP A 130 3.79 -8.42 -19.06
CA ASP A 130 4.07 -8.21 -20.49
C ASP A 130 4.40 -6.73 -20.77
N LEU A 131 3.65 -5.80 -20.15
CA LEU A 131 3.92 -4.37 -20.24
C LEU A 131 5.30 -4.01 -19.69
N ALA A 132 5.63 -4.54 -18.51
CA ALA A 132 6.94 -4.29 -17.89
C ALA A 132 8.07 -4.88 -18.72
N ASP A 133 7.90 -6.10 -19.24
CA ASP A 133 8.91 -6.79 -20.06
C ASP A 133 9.16 -6.08 -21.40
N ALA A 134 8.11 -5.50 -22.00
CA ALA A 134 8.25 -4.68 -23.20
C ALA A 134 8.99 -3.34 -22.96
N ASN A 135 9.10 -2.90 -21.68
CA ASN A 135 9.66 -1.59 -21.33
C ASN A 135 10.80 -1.65 -20.30
N LEU A 136 11.49 -2.78 -20.17
CA LEU A 136 12.52 -3.01 -19.14
C LEU A 136 13.59 -1.91 -19.08
N ALA A 137 14.09 -1.46 -20.25
CA ALA A 137 15.11 -0.43 -20.29
C ALA A 137 14.60 0.88 -19.69
N THR A 138 13.45 1.35 -20.14
CA THR A 138 12.82 2.59 -19.64
C THR A 138 12.53 2.50 -18.14
N ILE A 139 11.98 1.37 -17.67
CA ILE A 139 11.69 1.22 -16.26
C ILE A 139 12.97 1.28 -15.41
N ARG A 140 14.05 0.66 -15.85
CA ARG A 140 15.33 0.67 -15.12
C ARG A 140 16.05 2.01 -15.12
N THR A 141 15.84 2.84 -16.16
CA THR A 141 16.52 4.14 -16.28
C THR A 141 15.69 5.29 -15.72
N GLU A 142 14.37 5.25 -15.84
CA GLU A 142 13.51 6.39 -15.52
C GLU A 142 12.75 6.23 -14.19
N PHE A 143 12.43 4.97 -13.81
CA PHE A 143 11.78 4.68 -12.55
C PHE A 143 12.83 4.41 -11.45
N ALA A 144 12.47 4.66 -10.22
CA ALA A 144 13.36 4.52 -9.06
C ALA A 144 14.67 5.34 -9.16
N ALA A 145 14.69 6.40 -9.97
CA ALA A 145 15.81 7.34 -10.03
C ALA A 145 16.12 7.99 -8.68
N PHE A 146 15.11 8.03 -7.81
CA PHE A 146 15.21 8.49 -6.43
C PHE A 146 14.74 7.37 -5.49
N SER A 147 15.51 7.11 -4.43
CA SER A 147 15.19 6.09 -3.43
C SER A 147 13.83 6.32 -2.72
N ARG A 148 13.26 7.50 -2.84
CA ARG A 148 12.00 7.91 -2.20
C ARG A 148 10.96 8.38 -3.21
N GLN A 149 10.78 7.65 -4.29
CA GLN A 149 9.68 7.87 -5.22
C GLN A 149 8.39 7.27 -4.63
N VAL A 150 7.33 8.07 -4.47
CA VAL A 150 6.14 7.68 -3.68
C VAL A 150 4.81 7.94 -4.38
N SER A 151 4.78 8.48 -5.58
CA SER A 151 3.55 8.80 -6.29
C SER A 151 3.36 7.98 -7.56
N GLY A 152 2.12 7.49 -7.76
CA GLY A 152 1.75 6.68 -8.90
C GLY A 152 2.16 5.21 -8.78
N TYR A 153 1.95 4.48 -9.87
CA TYR A 153 2.37 3.08 -9.93
C TYR A 153 3.90 2.95 -9.93
N SER A 154 4.41 2.17 -9.02
CA SER A 154 5.85 1.91 -8.86
C SER A 154 6.30 0.79 -9.81
N MET A 155 6.48 1.12 -11.10
CA MET A 155 6.76 0.15 -12.16
C MET A 155 8.02 -0.69 -11.93
N GLU A 156 9.00 -0.16 -11.19
CA GLU A 156 10.22 -0.85 -10.81
C GLU A 156 9.95 -2.15 -10.05
N TRP A 157 8.86 -2.22 -9.29
CA TRP A 157 8.48 -3.45 -8.56
C TRP A 157 7.98 -4.57 -9.47
N LEU A 158 7.64 -4.27 -10.72
CA LEU A 158 7.30 -5.28 -11.72
C LEU A 158 8.53 -5.86 -12.45
N LEU A 159 9.73 -5.37 -12.16
CA LEU A 159 10.95 -5.95 -12.75
C LEU A 159 11.20 -7.37 -12.23
N PRO A 160 11.81 -8.26 -13.05
CA PRO A 160 12.14 -9.64 -12.64
C PRO A 160 13.00 -9.68 -11.38
N GLU A 161 13.98 -8.79 -11.27
CA GLU A 161 14.87 -8.68 -10.13
C GLU A 161 14.18 -8.32 -8.81
N HIS A 162 12.98 -7.71 -8.87
CA HIS A 162 12.13 -7.43 -7.73
C HIS A 162 11.06 -8.51 -7.49
N GLY A 163 11.09 -9.60 -8.28
CA GLY A 163 10.19 -10.74 -8.14
C GLY A 163 8.73 -10.42 -8.47
N ARG A 164 8.47 -9.43 -9.34
CA ARG A 164 7.10 -9.01 -9.73
C ARG A 164 6.24 -8.72 -8.50
N ASN A 165 6.63 -7.76 -7.69
CA ASN A 165 5.98 -7.44 -6.42
C ASN A 165 4.73 -6.58 -6.65
N PHE A 166 3.59 -7.21 -6.92
CA PHE A 166 2.32 -6.52 -7.19
C PHE A 166 1.82 -5.66 -6.01
N PRO A 167 1.90 -6.08 -4.73
CA PRO A 167 1.53 -5.22 -3.62
C PRO A 167 2.30 -3.89 -3.60
N ALA A 168 3.63 -3.94 -3.77
CA ALA A 168 4.45 -2.74 -3.78
C ALA A 168 4.23 -1.89 -5.06
N PHE A 169 3.90 -2.52 -6.19
CA PHE A 169 3.57 -1.83 -7.44
C PHE A 169 2.36 -0.90 -7.32
N VAL A 170 1.31 -1.34 -6.59
CA VAL A 170 0.09 -0.53 -6.42
C VAL A 170 0.17 0.45 -5.26
N ALA A 171 1.19 0.38 -4.41
CA ALA A 171 1.37 1.35 -3.34
C ALA A 171 1.73 2.73 -3.92
N GLY A 172 1.02 3.78 -3.48
CA GLY A 172 1.24 5.14 -3.96
C GLY A 172 0.29 5.60 -5.06
N THR A 173 -0.80 4.87 -5.31
CA THR A 173 -1.77 5.17 -6.38
C THR A 173 -2.99 5.99 -5.89
N GLU A 174 -2.91 6.57 -4.71
CA GLU A 174 -3.93 7.47 -4.14
C GLU A 174 -4.25 8.66 -5.05
#